data_f5c89115397e39dcf2cc73abde677015
#
_entry.id   f5c89115397e39dcf2cc73abde677015
#
_cell.length_a   1.000
_cell.length_b   1.000
_cell.length_c   1.000
_cell.angle_alpha   90.00
_cell.angle_beta   90.00
_cell.angle_gamma   90.00
#
_symmetry.space_group_name_H-M   'P 1'
#
loop_
_entity.id
_entity.type
_entity.pdbx_description
1 polymer ?
#
loop_
_entity_poly.entity_id
_entity_poly.type
_entity_poly.pdbx_seq_one_letter_code
_entity_poly.pdbx_strand_id
1 'polypeptide(L)'
;MPVEKDTLLASTRRMLNRHAPPVPGSGNNVVGLSLTLEPNQGRLAEGGLRVHGHYKQSGEDLPLVSIICAVFNGREHLEGAIESILQQDYDNVELIVIDGGSTDGTLQVVQDQEDCIDYYVSENDSGIADAWNKGLACASGDIIGFLNADDYYSINTITTVVEIAKDHLNELFISYGDTQMLDGSVCRRYLKGSIDPDRLHYGFGFMHTTCFATRATYNKIGLFNTMVRIAIDTDWLVRSVVAGVRFEYAGNLTYMREGGVSDTLEWTAFQEYLDVLKKYGIKKVQIARYTFLGKLAFRKVFGKRLVADLRMQAIYTIIFMLNLGYNWLPFFSVKKKFIDLAGIKIGKCSYVHTPVRFFSKGRVDIGDHSTVNPGCYLDNRGPIRIGNNVSIARDTKIYTAGHDIDEPCFRRTERGVVIGDDVCIFSHALILPGVTIGKGAVVYPGSVVTKDVEPYS
;
A
#
# COMPACT_ATOMS: atom_id res chain seq x y z
N MET A 1 -27.63 -11.76 -17.63
CA MET A 1 -28.11 -12.84 -16.76
C MET A 1 -27.29 -12.69 -15.48
N PRO A 2 -27.89 -12.63 -14.28
CA PRO A 2 -27.09 -12.67 -13.07
C PRO A 2 -26.38 -14.03 -13.05
N VAL A 3 -25.06 -14.00 -12.93
CA VAL A 3 -24.25 -15.18 -12.67
C VAL A 3 -24.69 -15.67 -11.30
N GLU A 4 -25.23 -16.89 -11.18
CA GLU A 4 -25.48 -17.54 -9.90
C GLU A 4 -24.15 -17.55 -9.14
N LYS A 5 -24.04 -16.72 -8.11
CA LYS A 5 -22.83 -16.64 -7.29
C LYS A 5 -22.68 -17.98 -6.57
N ASP A 6 -21.64 -18.73 -6.89
CA ASP A 6 -21.29 -19.95 -6.15
C ASP A 6 -20.74 -19.56 -4.78
N THR A 7 -21.66 -19.28 -3.83
CA THR A 7 -21.34 -18.83 -2.48
C THR A 7 -20.48 -19.83 -1.71
N LEU A 8 -20.39 -21.09 -2.16
CA LEU A 8 -19.53 -22.12 -1.55
C LEU A 8 -18.05 -21.86 -1.77
N LEU A 9 -17.69 -21.10 -2.80
CA LEU A 9 -16.29 -20.73 -3.11
C LEU A 9 -15.83 -19.47 -2.37
N ALA A 10 -16.74 -18.72 -1.71
CA ALA A 10 -16.39 -17.51 -0.98
C ALA A 10 -15.37 -17.82 0.15
N SER A 11 -14.35 -16.95 0.29
CA SER A 11 -13.29 -17.11 1.32
C SER A 11 -13.86 -17.23 2.74
N THR A 12 -14.93 -16.50 3.04
CA THR A 12 -15.63 -16.53 4.33
C THR A 12 -16.45 -17.80 4.56
N ARG A 13 -16.73 -18.60 3.54
CA ARG A 13 -17.44 -19.89 3.69
C ARG A 13 -16.52 -21.09 3.76
N ARG A 14 -15.24 -20.89 3.55
CA ARG A 14 -14.22 -21.93 3.74
C ARG A 14 -13.89 -22.04 5.22
N MET A 15 -13.37 -23.17 5.67
CA MET A 15 -12.92 -23.41 7.04
C MET A 15 -13.99 -23.21 8.15
N LEU A 16 -15.28 -23.39 7.84
CA LEU A 16 -16.36 -23.27 8.82
C LEU A 16 -16.35 -24.42 9.85
N ASN A 17 -16.60 -24.07 11.11
CA ASN A 17 -16.65 -24.98 12.25
C ASN A 17 -17.99 -24.80 13.01
N ARG A 18 -18.46 -25.87 13.64
CA ARG A 18 -19.64 -25.86 14.54
C ARG A 18 -19.30 -25.57 16.00
N HIS A 19 -18.01 -25.58 16.35
CA HIS A 19 -17.53 -25.26 17.68
C HIS A 19 -17.11 -23.79 17.74
N ALA A 20 -17.70 -23.05 18.66
CA ALA A 20 -17.32 -21.66 18.90
C ALA A 20 -15.85 -21.57 19.36
N PRO A 21 -15.07 -20.61 18.87
CA PRO A 21 -13.73 -20.37 19.39
C PRO A 21 -13.79 -19.92 20.86
N PRO A 22 -12.74 -20.20 21.65
CA PRO A 22 -12.68 -19.70 23.01
C PRO A 22 -12.66 -18.16 23.00
N VAL A 23 -13.54 -17.57 23.82
CA VAL A 23 -13.54 -16.12 24.05
C VAL A 23 -12.47 -15.81 25.11
N PRO A 24 -11.49 -14.93 24.85
CA PRO A 24 -10.52 -14.54 25.86
C PRO A 24 -11.22 -13.91 27.06
N GLY A 25 -10.88 -14.37 28.26
CA GLY A 25 -11.44 -13.79 29.50
C GLY A 25 -11.14 -12.29 29.62
N SER A 26 -11.95 -11.58 30.41
CA SER A 26 -11.87 -10.15 30.68
C SER A 26 -10.55 -9.80 31.40
N GLY A 27 -9.52 -9.53 30.65
CA GLY A 27 -8.28 -8.94 31.10
C GLY A 27 -8.09 -7.57 30.44
N ASN A 28 -6.85 -7.23 30.06
CA ASN A 28 -6.54 -6.04 29.27
C ASN A 28 -6.87 -6.22 27.77
N ASN A 29 -7.64 -7.26 27.39
CA ASN A 29 -7.99 -7.53 26.02
C ASN A 29 -9.08 -6.55 25.56
N VAL A 30 -8.97 -6.10 24.30
CA VAL A 30 -9.97 -5.26 23.62
C VAL A 30 -10.53 -5.96 22.38
N VAL A 31 -9.93 -7.08 21.97
CA VAL A 31 -10.28 -7.88 20.79
C VAL A 31 -10.92 -9.20 21.21
N GLY A 32 -12.01 -9.58 20.53
CA GLY A 32 -12.67 -10.87 20.74
C GLY A 32 -13.27 -11.03 22.13
N LEU A 33 -13.82 -9.96 22.66
CA LEU A 33 -14.48 -9.97 23.98
C LEU A 33 -15.77 -10.80 23.97
N SER A 34 -16.42 -10.89 22.82
CA SER A 34 -17.61 -11.67 22.56
C SER A 34 -17.66 -12.07 21.08
N LEU A 35 -18.39 -13.11 20.75
CA LEU A 35 -18.65 -13.50 19.34
C LEU A 35 -19.77 -12.69 18.71
N THR A 36 -20.63 -12.11 19.54
CA THR A 36 -21.75 -11.23 19.18
C THR A 36 -21.80 -10.06 20.17
N LEU A 37 -22.37 -8.94 19.78
CA LEU A 37 -22.53 -7.81 20.68
C LEU A 37 -23.66 -8.05 21.70
N GLU A 38 -23.51 -7.46 22.88
CA GLU A 38 -24.59 -7.48 23.91
C GLU A 38 -25.89 -6.92 23.33
N PRO A 39 -27.06 -7.45 23.75
CA PRO A 39 -28.35 -6.96 23.30
C PRO A 39 -28.52 -5.46 23.51
N ASN A 40 -28.97 -4.75 22.48
CA ASN A 40 -29.24 -3.32 22.51
C ASN A 40 -30.70 -3.05 22.07
N GLN A 41 -31.43 -2.24 22.83
CA GLN A 41 -32.84 -1.89 22.50
C GLN A 41 -32.96 -1.11 21.19
N GLY A 42 -31.89 -0.44 20.74
CA GLY A 42 -31.83 0.29 19.47
C GLY A 42 -31.35 -0.55 18.27
N ARG A 43 -31.12 -1.86 18.45
CA ARG A 43 -30.66 -2.74 17.38
C ARG A 43 -31.75 -2.94 16.33
N LEU A 44 -31.45 -2.66 15.08
CA LEU A 44 -32.38 -2.80 13.95
C LEU A 44 -32.29 -4.21 13.35
N ALA A 45 -31.13 -4.81 13.29
CA ALA A 45 -30.88 -6.17 12.82
C ALA A 45 -29.57 -6.74 13.34
N GLU A 46 -29.53 -8.08 13.38
CA GLU A 46 -28.35 -8.86 13.72
C GLU A 46 -28.42 -10.20 12.99
N GLY A 47 -27.29 -10.71 12.45
CA GLY A 47 -27.27 -11.96 11.72
C GLY A 47 -25.88 -12.40 11.33
N GLY A 48 -25.83 -13.27 10.31
CA GLY A 48 -24.61 -13.86 9.79
C GLY A 48 -24.37 -15.30 10.27
N LEU A 49 -23.30 -15.90 9.77
CA LEU A 49 -22.95 -17.31 10.00
C LEU A 49 -22.87 -17.68 11.49
N ARG A 50 -22.39 -16.77 12.34
CA ARG A 50 -22.26 -17.01 13.80
C ARG A 50 -23.59 -17.19 14.50
N VAL A 51 -24.60 -16.42 14.09
CA VAL A 51 -25.95 -16.54 14.65
C VAL A 51 -26.56 -17.91 14.31
N HIS A 52 -26.13 -18.51 13.19
CA HIS A 52 -26.52 -19.84 12.76
C HIS A 52 -25.59 -20.96 13.27
N GLY A 53 -24.69 -20.65 14.22
CA GLY A 53 -23.79 -21.60 14.85
C GLY A 53 -22.64 -22.09 13.95
N HIS A 54 -22.20 -21.24 13.02
CA HIS A 54 -21.02 -21.48 12.22
C HIS A 54 -19.92 -20.49 12.61
N TYR A 55 -18.76 -21.00 12.89
CA TYR A 55 -17.64 -20.22 13.42
C TYR A 55 -16.37 -20.49 12.64
N LYS A 56 -15.36 -19.67 12.84
CA LYS A 56 -14.00 -19.86 12.35
C LYS A 56 -13.03 -19.91 13.50
N GLN A 57 -11.92 -20.58 13.29
CA GLN A 57 -10.85 -20.71 14.27
C GLN A 57 -9.50 -20.55 13.62
N SER A 58 -8.54 -20.00 14.35
CA SER A 58 -7.16 -19.97 13.94
C SER A 58 -6.57 -21.37 13.90
N GLY A 59 -5.82 -21.66 12.87
CA GLY A 59 -4.98 -22.86 12.75
C GLY A 59 -3.50 -22.51 12.90
N GLU A 60 -2.66 -23.50 13.25
CA GLU A 60 -1.23 -23.30 13.46
C GLU A 60 -0.55 -22.76 12.18
N ASP A 61 -0.90 -23.34 11.02
CA ASP A 61 -0.37 -22.93 9.71
C ASP A 61 -1.32 -22.02 8.93
N LEU A 62 -2.51 -21.75 9.45
CA LEU A 62 -3.55 -20.98 8.78
C LEU A 62 -4.22 -19.99 9.75
N PRO A 63 -3.52 -18.89 10.10
CA PRO A 63 -4.04 -17.85 10.99
C PRO A 63 -5.40 -17.32 10.53
N LEU A 64 -6.29 -17.01 11.47
CA LEU A 64 -7.56 -16.37 11.14
C LEU A 64 -7.37 -14.88 10.94
N VAL A 65 -7.88 -14.34 9.84
CA VAL A 65 -7.87 -12.90 9.54
C VAL A 65 -9.28 -12.34 9.69
N SER A 66 -9.47 -11.39 10.59
CA SER A 66 -10.73 -10.66 10.75
C SER A 66 -10.71 -9.39 9.91
N ILE A 67 -11.71 -9.23 9.05
CA ILE A 67 -11.96 -7.97 8.34
C ILE A 67 -13.20 -7.31 8.95
N ILE A 68 -13.01 -6.08 9.43
CA ILE A 68 -14.09 -5.26 9.98
C ILE A 68 -14.50 -4.23 8.93
N CYS A 69 -15.75 -4.29 8.49
CA CYS A 69 -16.32 -3.33 7.56
C CYS A 69 -17.36 -2.48 8.30
N ALA A 70 -17.02 -1.20 8.56
CA ALA A 70 -17.97 -0.24 9.11
C ALA A 70 -18.68 0.50 7.97
N VAL A 71 -19.99 0.65 8.06
CA VAL A 71 -20.81 1.29 7.03
C VAL A 71 -21.87 2.20 7.65
N PHE A 72 -22.12 3.35 7.01
CA PHE A 72 -23.26 4.21 7.26
C PHE A 72 -23.70 4.85 5.94
N ASN A 73 -24.93 4.52 5.49
CA ASN A 73 -25.48 4.96 4.20
C ASN A 73 -24.53 4.68 3.02
N GLY A 74 -24.10 3.43 2.90
CA GLY A 74 -23.13 2.97 1.90
C GLY A 74 -23.68 2.02 0.85
N ARG A 75 -25.00 2.00 0.60
CA ARG A 75 -25.68 1.07 -0.30
C ARG A 75 -25.02 0.94 -1.67
N GLU A 76 -24.57 2.06 -2.23
CA GLU A 76 -24.04 2.10 -3.60
C GLU A 76 -22.75 1.28 -3.78
N HIS A 77 -21.94 1.15 -2.72
CA HIS A 77 -20.58 0.63 -2.83
C HIS A 77 -20.34 -0.64 -2.00
N LEU A 78 -21.13 -0.86 -0.95
CA LEU A 78 -20.93 -1.93 0.03
C LEU A 78 -20.85 -3.32 -0.61
N GLU A 79 -21.66 -3.59 -1.63
CA GLU A 79 -21.65 -4.89 -2.32
C GLU A 79 -20.25 -5.17 -2.91
N GLY A 80 -19.63 -4.20 -3.57
CA GLY A 80 -18.28 -4.34 -4.12
C GLY A 80 -17.21 -4.53 -3.06
N ALA A 81 -17.33 -3.85 -1.90
CA ALA A 81 -16.43 -4.03 -0.76
C ALA A 81 -16.52 -5.46 -0.22
N ILE A 82 -17.73 -5.97 0.02
CA ILE A 82 -17.98 -7.35 0.46
C ILE A 82 -17.42 -8.34 -0.56
N GLU A 83 -17.74 -8.19 -1.85
CA GLU A 83 -17.24 -9.06 -2.91
C GLU A 83 -15.73 -9.16 -2.94
N SER A 84 -15.02 -8.05 -2.72
CA SER A 84 -13.55 -8.03 -2.70
C SER A 84 -12.96 -8.88 -1.56
N ILE A 85 -13.70 -9.03 -0.45
CA ILE A 85 -13.32 -9.90 0.67
C ILE A 85 -13.66 -11.35 0.34
N LEU A 86 -14.84 -11.60 -0.23
CA LEU A 86 -15.29 -12.96 -0.56
C LEU A 86 -14.42 -13.63 -1.65
N GLN A 87 -13.79 -12.82 -2.49
CA GLN A 87 -12.94 -13.29 -3.60
C GLN A 87 -11.46 -13.45 -3.20
N GLN A 88 -11.09 -13.24 -1.93
CA GLN A 88 -9.70 -13.41 -1.51
C GLN A 88 -9.21 -14.85 -1.74
N ASP A 89 -7.94 -14.98 -2.12
CA ASP A 89 -7.27 -16.26 -2.36
C ASP A 89 -6.86 -16.99 -1.07
N TYR A 90 -7.13 -16.39 0.10
CA TYR A 90 -6.87 -16.96 1.42
C TYR A 90 -8.10 -17.62 2.02
N ASP A 91 -7.94 -18.80 2.67
CA ASP A 91 -9.08 -19.63 3.06
C ASP A 91 -9.69 -19.30 4.44
N ASN A 92 -8.93 -18.67 5.35
CA ASN A 92 -9.37 -18.46 6.73
C ASN A 92 -9.61 -16.97 7.03
N VAL A 93 -10.69 -16.45 6.46
CA VAL A 93 -11.11 -15.06 6.61
C VAL A 93 -12.47 -15.00 7.29
N GLU A 94 -12.66 -14.12 8.27
CA GLU A 94 -13.98 -13.75 8.80
C GLU A 94 -14.32 -12.31 8.43
N LEU A 95 -15.56 -12.06 8.08
CA LEU A 95 -16.10 -10.74 7.78
C LEU A 95 -17.10 -10.32 8.85
N ILE A 96 -16.82 -9.17 9.47
CA ILE A 96 -17.70 -8.53 10.47
C ILE A 96 -18.17 -7.20 9.90
N VAL A 97 -19.50 -7.04 9.73
CA VAL A 97 -20.11 -5.81 9.21
C VAL A 97 -20.80 -5.07 10.35
N ILE A 98 -20.43 -3.82 10.58
CA ILE A 98 -21.07 -2.94 11.57
C ILE A 98 -21.75 -1.79 10.82
N ASP A 99 -23.08 -1.83 10.77
CA ASP A 99 -23.90 -0.78 10.18
C ASP A 99 -24.38 0.20 11.26
N GLY A 100 -24.07 1.48 11.07
CA GLY A 100 -24.39 2.58 11.97
C GLY A 100 -25.87 3.01 11.97
N GLY A 101 -26.78 2.12 11.57
CA GLY A 101 -28.22 2.43 11.48
C GLY A 101 -28.57 3.14 10.17
N SER A 102 -28.09 2.64 9.05
CA SER A 102 -28.34 3.19 7.72
C SER A 102 -29.82 3.22 7.33
N THR A 103 -30.19 4.22 6.51
CA THR A 103 -31.57 4.44 6.05
C THR A 103 -31.73 4.43 4.53
N ASP A 104 -30.66 4.18 3.79
CA ASP A 104 -30.61 4.24 2.32
C ASP A 104 -30.80 2.87 1.62
N GLY A 105 -31.03 1.80 2.42
CA GLY A 105 -31.12 0.43 1.94
C GLY A 105 -29.82 -0.37 2.09
N THR A 106 -28.80 0.16 2.76
CA THR A 106 -27.56 -0.54 3.11
C THR A 106 -27.82 -1.85 3.84
N LEU A 107 -28.72 -1.85 4.83
CA LEU A 107 -29.08 -3.05 5.60
C LEU A 107 -29.59 -4.18 4.69
N GLN A 108 -30.36 -3.87 3.65
CA GLN A 108 -30.81 -4.87 2.69
C GLN A 108 -29.67 -5.54 1.96
N VAL A 109 -28.65 -4.76 1.55
CA VAL A 109 -27.43 -5.31 0.91
C VAL A 109 -26.69 -6.28 1.86
N VAL A 110 -26.60 -5.95 3.15
CA VAL A 110 -26.00 -6.84 4.16
C VAL A 110 -26.81 -8.13 4.29
N GLN A 111 -28.13 -8.04 4.40
CA GLN A 111 -29.03 -9.20 4.55
C GLN A 111 -29.01 -10.10 3.31
N ASP A 112 -28.96 -9.53 2.11
CA ASP A 112 -28.87 -10.29 0.85
C ASP A 112 -27.56 -11.11 0.74
N GLN A 113 -26.55 -10.81 1.59
CA GLN A 113 -25.27 -11.49 1.65
C GLN A 113 -25.02 -12.21 3.00
N GLU A 114 -26.04 -12.38 3.81
CA GLU A 114 -25.97 -12.93 5.19
C GLU A 114 -25.24 -14.27 5.24
N ASP A 115 -25.44 -15.13 4.24
CA ASP A 115 -24.82 -16.44 4.14
C ASP A 115 -23.28 -16.41 3.94
N CYS A 116 -22.72 -15.24 3.64
CA CYS A 116 -21.29 -15.05 3.42
C CYS A 116 -20.64 -14.11 4.45
N ILE A 117 -21.41 -13.52 5.35
CA ILE A 117 -20.93 -12.64 6.42
C ILE A 117 -20.88 -13.42 7.71
N ASP A 118 -19.74 -13.40 8.41
CA ASP A 118 -19.62 -14.13 9.69
C ASP A 118 -20.48 -13.54 10.78
N TYR A 119 -20.53 -12.22 10.90
CA TYR A 119 -21.40 -11.51 11.83
C TYR A 119 -21.71 -10.11 11.32
N TYR A 120 -22.96 -9.71 11.44
CA TYR A 120 -23.32 -8.30 11.24
C TYR A 120 -24.29 -7.81 12.32
N VAL A 121 -24.21 -6.50 12.56
CA VAL A 121 -25.16 -5.78 13.39
C VAL A 121 -25.49 -4.45 12.74
N SER A 122 -26.78 -4.08 12.78
CA SER A 122 -27.27 -2.75 12.41
C SER A 122 -27.87 -2.09 13.63
N GLU A 123 -27.27 -1.01 14.09
CA GLU A 123 -27.75 -0.19 15.22
C GLU A 123 -27.10 1.19 15.15
N ASN A 124 -27.73 2.20 15.74
CA ASN A 124 -27.14 3.53 15.80
C ASN A 124 -25.79 3.50 16.53
N ASP A 125 -24.81 4.19 15.97
CA ASP A 125 -23.49 4.37 16.55
C ASP A 125 -23.15 5.86 16.78
N SER A 126 -22.03 6.10 17.46
CA SER A 126 -21.50 7.46 17.71
C SER A 126 -20.47 7.89 16.66
N GLY A 127 -20.40 7.21 15.52
CA GLY A 127 -19.46 7.43 14.43
C GLY A 127 -18.50 6.27 14.23
N ILE A 128 -17.66 6.37 13.20
CA ILE A 128 -16.82 5.28 12.70
C ILE A 128 -15.90 4.64 13.76
N ALA A 129 -15.40 5.42 14.74
CA ALA A 129 -14.58 4.89 15.83
C ALA A 129 -15.38 3.92 16.72
N ASP A 130 -16.65 4.21 16.97
CA ASP A 130 -17.54 3.34 17.73
C ASP A 130 -17.84 2.05 16.96
N ALA A 131 -18.15 2.18 15.66
CA ALA A 131 -18.35 1.02 14.79
C ALA A 131 -17.10 0.12 14.72
N TRP A 132 -15.90 0.70 14.58
CA TRP A 132 -14.66 -0.05 14.59
C TRP A 132 -14.40 -0.75 15.93
N ASN A 133 -14.69 -0.09 17.05
CA ASN A 133 -14.55 -0.67 18.39
C ASN A 133 -15.53 -1.84 18.62
N LYS A 134 -16.77 -1.72 18.13
CA LYS A 134 -17.76 -2.81 18.14
C LYS A 134 -17.24 -4.01 17.33
N GLY A 135 -16.69 -3.75 16.14
CA GLY A 135 -16.09 -4.79 15.30
C GLY A 135 -14.91 -5.49 15.99
N LEU A 136 -14.01 -4.71 16.62
CA LEU A 136 -12.88 -5.26 17.41
C LEU A 136 -13.36 -6.16 18.55
N ALA A 137 -14.41 -5.77 19.27
CA ALA A 137 -14.95 -6.58 20.35
C ALA A 137 -15.43 -7.96 19.88
N CYS A 138 -15.88 -8.06 18.62
CA CYS A 138 -16.37 -9.30 18.00
C CYS A 138 -15.31 -10.05 17.17
N ALA A 139 -14.16 -9.43 16.87
CA ALA A 139 -13.13 -10.04 16.01
C ALA A 139 -12.45 -11.22 16.71
N SER A 140 -12.41 -12.40 16.06
CA SER A 140 -11.79 -13.60 16.60
C SER A 140 -10.46 -13.97 15.91
N GLY A 141 -10.03 -13.23 14.90
CA GLY A 141 -8.78 -13.45 14.15
C GLY A 141 -7.51 -13.06 14.89
N ASP A 142 -6.39 -13.62 14.47
CA ASP A 142 -5.04 -13.29 14.95
C ASP A 142 -4.53 -12.00 14.32
N ILE A 143 -4.99 -11.72 13.11
CA ILE A 143 -4.69 -10.54 12.33
C ILE A 143 -6.01 -9.82 12.05
N ILE A 144 -6.05 -8.51 12.25
CA ILE A 144 -7.26 -7.69 12.07
C ILE A 144 -6.96 -6.56 11.10
N GLY A 145 -7.83 -6.41 10.09
CA GLY A 145 -7.83 -5.31 9.13
C GLY A 145 -9.19 -4.61 9.09
N PHE A 146 -9.19 -3.39 8.54
CA PHE A 146 -10.39 -2.58 8.33
C PHE A 146 -10.56 -2.26 6.87
N LEU A 147 -11.78 -2.40 6.37
CA LEU A 147 -12.15 -1.98 5.03
C LEU A 147 -13.36 -1.04 5.12
N ASN A 148 -13.30 0.11 4.47
CA ASN A 148 -14.46 0.98 4.36
C ASN A 148 -15.43 0.43 3.30
N ALA A 149 -16.70 0.78 3.42
CA ALA A 149 -17.75 0.30 2.53
C ALA A 149 -17.61 0.75 1.06
N ASP A 150 -16.80 1.78 0.79
CA ASP A 150 -16.54 2.33 -0.54
C ASP A 150 -15.18 1.92 -1.13
N ASP A 151 -14.40 1.12 -0.40
CA ASP A 151 -13.07 0.64 -0.77
C ASP A 151 -13.10 -0.87 -1.06
N TYR A 152 -12.04 -1.41 -1.65
CA TYR A 152 -11.89 -2.85 -1.86
C TYR A 152 -10.44 -3.32 -1.88
N TYR A 153 -10.25 -4.60 -1.56
CA TYR A 153 -8.95 -5.26 -1.55
C TYR A 153 -8.55 -5.80 -2.93
N SER A 154 -7.24 -5.88 -3.17
CA SER A 154 -6.70 -6.73 -4.24
C SER A 154 -6.95 -8.22 -3.91
N ILE A 155 -7.06 -9.07 -4.90
CA ILE A 155 -7.40 -10.49 -4.73
C ILE A 155 -6.43 -11.26 -3.81
N ASN A 156 -5.17 -10.88 -3.77
CA ASN A 156 -4.10 -11.51 -2.98
C ASN A 156 -3.72 -10.72 -1.72
N THR A 157 -4.55 -9.77 -1.29
CA THR A 157 -4.24 -8.90 -0.14
C THR A 157 -4.04 -9.73 1.13
N ILE A 158 -4.97 -10.64 1.43
CA ILE A 158 -4.93 -11.40 2.68
C ILE A 158 -3.75 -12.38 2.68
N THR A 159 -3.53 -13.12 1.60
CA THR A 159 -2.36 -14.01 1.47
C THR A 159 -1.06 -13.25 1.68
N THR A 160 -0.90 -12.09 1.02
CA THR A 160 0.31 -11.26 1.17
C THR A 160 0.52 -10.79 2.61
N VAL A 161 -0.56 -10.37 3.28
CA VAL A 161 -0.51 -9.94 4.69
C VAL A 161 -0.12 -11.10 5.61
N VAL A 162 -0.72 -12.27 5.42
CA VAL A 162 -0.44 -13.46 6.24
C VAL A 162 1.00 -13.92 6.05
N GLU A 163 1.51 -13.97 4.83
CA GLU A 163 2.91 -14.35 4.56
C GLU A 163 3.92 -13.52 5.36
N ILE A 164 3.61 -12.23 5.58
CA ILE A 164 4.49 -11.30 6.32
C ILE A 164 4.22 -11.39 7.83
N ALA A 165 2.97 -11.55 8.25
CA ALA A 165 2.59 -11.44 9.66
C ALA A 165 2.63 -12.78 10.43
N LYS A 166 2.59 -13.94 9.77
CA LYS A 166 2.45 -15.25 10.42
C LYS A 166 3.52 -15.56 11.47
N ASP A 167 4.75 -15.11 11.25
CA ASP A 167 5.87 -15.32 12.19
C ASP A 167 5.86 -14.30 13.34
N HIS A 168 4.93 -13.34 13.34
CA HIS A 168 4.84 -12.21 14.28
C HIS A 168 3.51 -12.11 15.03
N LEU A 169 2.66 -13.15 15.00
CA LEU A 169 1.29 -13.11 15.56
C LEU A 169 1.23 -12.72 17.04
N ASN A 170 2.26 -13.06 17.81
CA ASN A 170 2.38 -12.72 19.24
C ASN A 170 3.18 -11.44 19.51
N GLU A 171 3.65 -10.76 18.46
CA GLU A 171 4.42 -9.53 18.56
C GLU A 171 3.52 -8.30 18.32
N LEU A 172 4.03 -7.12 18.70
CA LEU A 172 3.44 -5.85 18.32
C LEU A 172 3.81 -5.55 16.86
N PHE A 173 2.92 -5.87 15.94
CA PHE A 173 3.21 -5.89 14.52
C PHE A 173 2.06 -5.30 13.71
N ILE A 174 2.41 -4.48 12.71
CA ILE A 174 1.49 -3.91 11.71
C ILE A 174 2.12 -4.11 10.32
N SER A 175 1.41 -4.78 9.41
CA SER A 175 1.70 -4.68 7.99
C SER A 175 0.96 -3.50 7.37
N TYR A 176 1.57 -2.85 6.38
CA TYR A 176 0.99 -1.73 5.62
C TYR A 176 1.40 -1.81 4.16
N GLY A 177 0.65 -1.17 3.28
CA GLY A 177 0.93 -1.29 1.86
C GLY A 177 0.56 -0.10 1.01
N ASP A 178 0.52 -0.35 -0.28
CA ASP A 178 0.18 0.62 -1.32
C ASP A 178 -1.34 0.70 -1.52
N THR A 179 -1.77 1.84 -2.00
CA THR A 179 -3.18 2.10 -2.33
C THR A 179 -3.28 2.68 -3.74
N GLN A 180 -4.23 2.19 -4.50
CA GLN A 180 -4.63 2.78 -5.77
C GLN A 180 -5.87 3.65 -5.56
N MET A 181 -5.76 4.95 -5.84
CA MET A 181 -6.88 5.90 -5.73
C MET A 181 -7.69 5.89 -7.03
N LEU A 182 -8.99 5.69 -6.91
CA LEU A 182 -9.91 5.57 -8.04
C LEU A 182 -10.84 6.77 -8.13
N ASP A 183 -11.13 7.17 -9.38
CA ASP A 183 -12.23 8.07 -9.74
C ASP A 183 -13.16 7.26 -10.68
N GLY A 184 -14.28 6.78 -10.14
CA GLY A 184 -15.05 5.73 -10.77
C GLY A 184 -14.25 4.44 -10.92
N SER A 185 -14.09 3.94 -12.15
CA SER A 185 -13.26 2.76 -12.48
C SER A 185 -11.84 3.10 -12.91
N VAL A 186 -11.46 4.38 -12.93
CA VAL A 186 -10.17 4.83 -13.43
C VAL A 186 -9.19 5.07 -12.28
N CYS A 187 -8.04 4.41 -12.33
CA CYS A 187 -6.95 4.68 -11.39
C CYS A 187 -6.35 6.06 -11.66
N ARG A 188 -6.56 7.00 -10.75
CA ARG A 188 -6.04 8.37 -10.82
C ARG A 188 -4.67 8.52 -10.22
N ARG A 189 -4.38 7.79 -9.16
CA ARG A 189 -3.15 7.95 -8.41
C ARG A 189 -2.78 6.67 -7.68
N TYR A 190 -1.53 6.30 -7.78
CA TYR A 190 -0.92 5.25 -6.98
C TYR A 190 -0.18 5.88 -5.80
N LEU A 191 -0.48 5.42 -4.59
CA LEU A 191 0.17 5.83 -3.35
C LEU A 191 1.03 4.68 -2.86
N LYS A 192 2.36 4.83 -2.99
CA LYS A 192 3.30 3.87 -2.42
C LYS A 192 3.34 4.03 -0.92
N GLY A 193 3.07 2.94 -0.20
CA GLY A 193 3.13 2.89 1.26
C GLY A 193 4.54 3.19 1.77
N SER A 194 4.62 4.05 2.79
CA SER A 194 5.89 4.36 3.46
C SER A 194 5.64 4.87 4.87
N ILE A 195 6.55 4.59 5.79
CA ILE A 195 6.54 5.16 7.13
C ILE A 195 7.96 5.64 7.48
N ASP A 196 8.02 6.79 8.15
CA ASP A 196 9.22 7.32 8.77
C ASP A 196 8.83 7.82 10.17
N PRO A 197 9.11 7.04 11.23
CA PRO A 197 8.74 7.38 12.60
C PRO A 197 9.29 8.73 13.07
N ASP A 198 10.44 9.18 12.55
CA ASP A 198 11.04 10.47 12.89
C ASP A 198 10.38 11.65 12.15
N ARG A 199 9.55 11.35 11.16
CA ARG A 199 8.91 12.34 10.29
C ARG A 199 7.39 12.29 10.30
N LEU A 200 6.79 11.78 11.34
CA LEU A 200 5.32 11.74 11.52
C LEU A 200 4.63 13.09 11.31
N HIS A 201 5.34 14.19 11.54
CA HIS A 201 4.82 15.54 11.26
C HIS A 201 4.47 15.80 9.77
N TYR A 202 4.82 14.90 8.86
CA TYR A 202 4.37 14.92 7.45
C TYR A 202 3.20 13.95 7.18
N GLY A 203 2.76 13.19 8.18
CA GLY A 203 1.72 12.17 8.08
C GLY A 203 2.27 10.76 7.88
N PHE A 204 1.36 9.82 7.89
CA PHE A 204 1.62 8.46 7.44
C PHE A 204 1.59 8.46 5.91
N GLY A 205 2.54 7.77 5.29
CA GLY A 205 2.63 7.67 3.83
C GLY A 205 1.83 6.48 3.28
N PHE A 206 0.84 5.99 4.00
CA PHE A 206 -0.05 4.89 3.61
C PHE A 206 -1.48 5.16 4.11
N MET A 207 -2.46 4.43 3.59
CA MET A 207 -3.86 4.53 4.00
C MET A 207 -4.17 3.47 5.05
N HIS A 208 -5.06 3.80 6.01
CA HIS A 208 -5.44 2.89 7.09
C HIS A 208 -6.04 1.57 6.60
N THR A 209 -6.73 1.56 5.47
CA THR A 209 -7.28 0.35 4.83
C THR A 209 -6.21 -0.66 4.39
N THR A 210 -4.94 -0.23 4.28
CA THR A 210 -3.82 -1.14 4.05
C THR A 210 -3.20 -1.70 5.33
N CYS A 211 -3.67 -1.26 6.51
CA CYS A 211 -3.11 -1.66 7.79
C CYS A 211 -3.78 -2.92 8.31
N PHE A 212 -2.97 -3.93 8.54
CA PHE A 212 -3.37 -5.14 9.25
C PHE A 212 -2.47 -5.30 10.48
N ALA A 213 -3.08 -5.39 11.63
CA ALA A 213 -2.34 -5.50 12.88
C ALA A 213 -2.65 -6.81 13.61
N THR A 214 -1.69 -7.32 14.36
CA THR A 214 -1.88 -8.49 15.20
C THR A 214 -2.84 -8.19 16.35
N ARG A 215 -3.54 -9.20 16.82
CA ARG A 215 -4.36 -9.13 18.04
C ARG A 215 -3.57 -8.59 19.23
N ALA A 216 -2.30 -8.98 19.36
CA ALA A 216 -1.40 -8.49 20.41
C ALA A 216 -1.23 -6.96 20.34
N THR A 217 -1.12 -6.41 19.12
CA THR A 217 -1.03 -4.96 18.91
C THR A 217 -2.29 -4.25 19.39
N TYR A 218 -3.50 -4.69 19.00
CA TYR A 218 -4.74 -4.06 19.46
C TYR A 218 -4.90 -4.15 20.98
N ASN A 219 -4.60 -5.30 21.58
CA ASN A 219 -4.68 -5.46 23.03
C ASN A 219 -3.70 -4.55 23.77
N LYS A 220 -2.53 -4.25 23.19
CA LYS A 220 -1.55 -3.35 23.76
C LYS A 220 -1.89 -1.87 23.58
N ILE A 221 -2.31 -1.48 22.38
CA ILE A 221 -2.58 -0.09 22.00
C ILE A 221 -3.96 0.36 22.48
N GLY A 222 -4.92 -0.57 22.54
CA GLY A 222 -6.29 -0.33 22.95
C GLY A 222 -7.19 0.15 21.82
N LEU A 223 -8.41 0.51 22.19
CA LEU A 223 -9.49 0.92 21.30
C LEU A 223 -9.18 2.23 20.54
N PHE A 224 -9.91 2.47 19.47
CA PHE A 224 -9.95 3.76 18.78
C PHE A 224 -10.61 4.82 19.65
N ASN A 225 -10.11 6.04 19.57
CA ASN A 225 -10.58 7.16 20.38
C ASN A 225 -11.87 7.77 19.76
N THR A 226 -13.00 7.55 20.40
CA THR A 226 -14.31 8.05 19.96
C THR A 226 -14.47 9.58 20.05
N MET A 227 -13.56 10.27 20.72
CA MET A 227 -13.53 11.74 20.77
C MET A 227 -12.90 12.37 19.54
N VAL A 228 -12.18 11.60 18.73
CA VAL A 228 -11.61 12.01 17.44
C VAL A 228 -12.61 11.62 16.36
N ARG A 229 -12.96 12.54 15.46
CA ARG A 229 -14.04 12.31 14.49
C ARG A 229 -13.53 11.87 13.12
N ILE A 230 -12.34 12.34 12.71
CA ILE A 230 -11.81 12.13 11.35
C ILE A 230 -10.41 11.51 11.39
N ALA A 231 -9.49 12.03 12.22
CA ALA A 231 -8.13 11.53 12.34
C ALA A 231 -8.01 10.33 13.32
N ILE A 232 -9.00 9.45 13.31
CA ILE A 232 -9.16 8.32 14.25
C ILE A 232 -8.03 7.31 14.07
N ASP A 233 -7.77 6.94 12.83
CA ASP A 233 -6.67 6.08 12.39
C ASP A 233 -5.32 6.68 12.79
N THR A 234 -5.16 7.97 12.60
CA THR A 234 -3.95 8.71 12.97
C THR A 234 -3.66 8.65 14.46
N ASP A 235 -4.68 8.85 15.33
CA ASP A 235 -4.50 8.73 16.80
C ASP A 235 -4.01 7.32 17.17
N TRP A 236 -4.61 6.29 16.59
CA TRP A 236 -4.26 4.91 16.87
C TRP A 236 -2.84 4.56 16.34
N LEU A 237 -2.51 4.98 15.11
CA LEU A 237 -1.20 4.76 14.49
C LEU A 237 -0.08 5.52 15.22
N VAL A 238 -0.31 6.76 15.67
CA VAL A 238 0.68 7.50 16.48
C VAL A 238 0.94 6.78 17.81
N ARG A 239 -0.12 6.27 18.49
CA ARG A 239 0.05 5.44 19.69
C ARG A 239 0.88 4.20 19.40
N SER A 240 0.66 3.56 18.25
CA SER A 240 1.41 2.38 17.83
C SER A 240 2.90 2.69 17.63
N VAL A 241 3.23 3.79 16.96
CA VAL A 241 4.64 4.22 16.80
C VAL A 241 5.29 4.53 18.13
N VAL A 242 4.59 5.27 19.01
CA VAL A 242 5.12 5.62 20.35
C VAL A 242 5.33 4.37 21.22
N ALA A 243 4.51 3.35 21.06
CA ALA A 243 4.65 2.07 21.76
C ALA A 243 5.73 1.15 21.16
N GLY A 244 6.39 1.55 20.07
CA GLY A 244 7.45 0.76 19.43
C GLY A 244 6.94 -0.42 18.61
N VAL A 245 5.72 -0.35 18.07
CA VAL A 245 5.18 -1.37 17.17
C VAL A 245 6.05 -1.47 15.92
N ARG A 246 6.35 -2.69 15.49
CA ARG A 246 7.05 -2.96 14.23
C ARG A 246 6.10 -2.76 13.04
N PHE A 247 6.56 -2.02 12.04
CA PHE A 247 5.84 -1.81 10.78
C PHE A 247 6.58 -2.50 9.64
N GLU A 248 5.86 -3.25 8.80
CA GLU A 248 6.43 -3.94 7.66
C GLU A 248 5.61 -3.71 6.38
N TYR A 249 6.29 -3.52 5.26
CA TYR A 249 5.67 -3.18 3.99
C TYR A 249 5.22 -4.45 3.24
N ALA A 250 3.95 -4.50 2.84
CA ALA A 250 3.28 -5.66 2.27
C ALA A 250 2.87 -5.50 0.77
N GLY A 251 3.34 -4.47 0.07
CA GLY A 251 3.02 -4.31 -1.36
C GLY A 251 1.67 -3.66 -1.65
N ASN A 252 1.06 -3.98 -2.79
CA ASN A 252 -0.22 -3.40 -3.21
C ASN A 252 -1.38 -4.16 -2.56
N LEU A 253 -2.18 -3.46 -1.75
CA LEU A 253 -3.22 -4.09 -0.95
C LEU A 253 -4.63 -3.59 -1.26
N THR A 254 -4.82 -2.29 -1.58
CA THR A 254 -6.17 -1.72 -1.63
C THR A 254 -6.40 -0.80 -2.82
N TYR A 255 -7.68 -0.71 -3.18
CA TYR A 255 -8.24 0.30 -4.06
C TYR A 255 -9.18 1.19 -3.24
N MET A 256 -8.94 2.51 -3.25
CA MET A 256 -9.74 3.50 -2.53
C MET A 256 -10.40 4.49 -3.48
N ARG A 257 -11.64 4.86 -3.20
CA ARG A 257 -12.34 5.91 -3.95
C ARG A 257 -11.95 7.29 -3.45
N GLU A 258 -11.83 8.27 -4.36
CA GLU A 258 -11.65 9.67 -4.01
C GLU A 258 -13.00 10.28 -3.57
N GLY A 259 -12.99 11.22 -2.61
CA GLY A 259 -14.18 11.97 -2.19
C GLY A 259 -14.78 11.56 -0.85
N GLY A 260 -14.06 10.80 -0.05
CA GLY A 260 -14.49 10.42 1.31
C GLY A 260 -14.65 11.60 2.28
N VAL A 261 -15.14 11.32 3.50
CA VAL A 261 -15.42 12.33 4.54
C VAL A 261 -14.20 13.18 4.90
N SER A 262 -13.00 12.59 4.90
CA SER A 262 -11.74 13.30 5.17
C SER A 262 -11.38 14.32 4.11
N ASP A 263 -11.79 14.13 2.86
CA ASP A 263 -11.58 15.09 1.77
C ASP A 263 -12.51 16.30 1.88
N THR A 264 -13.74 16.09 2.36
CA THR A 264 -14.72 17.16 2.54
C THR A 264 -14.46 18.00 3.79
N LEU A 265 -13.89 17.40 4.83
CA LEU A 265 -13.57 18.03 6.11
C LEU A 265 -12.05 18.19 6.33
N GLU A 266 -11.30 18.47 5.26
CA GLU A 266 -9.81 18.55 5.25
C GLU A 266 -9.25 19.43 6.38
N TRP A 267 -9.91 20.54 6.70
CA TRP A 267 -9.47 21.43 7.79
C TRP A 267 -9.65 20.79 9.18
N THR A 268 -10.78 20.17 9.45
CA THR A 268 -11.07 19.51 10.73
C THR A 268 -10.12 18.32 10.93
N ALA A 269 -9.96 17.50 9.90
CA ALA A 269 -9.00 16.38 9.90
C ALA A 269 -7.60 16.85 10.24
N PHE A 270 -7.17 17.97 9.66
CA PHE A 270 -5.86 18.55 9.93
C PHE A 270 -5.70 19.08 11.36
N GLN A 271 -6.72 19.74 11.90
CA GLN A 271 -6.69 20.22 13.30
C GLN A 271 -6.58 19.04 14.28
N GLU A 272 -7.41 18.02 14.12
CA GLU A 272 -7.35 16.80 14.92
C GLU A 272 -5.97 16.13 14.82
N TYR A 273 -5.41 16.05 13.59
CA TYR A 273 -4.08 15.54 13.36
C TYR A 273 -3.01 16.30 14.18
N LEU A 274 -3.02 17.64 14.15
CA LEU A 274 -2.09 18.45 14.93
C LEU A 274 -2.25 18.25 16.43
N ASP A 275 -3.48 18.08 16.91
CA ASP A 275 -3.76 17.88 18.33
C ASP A 275 -3.30 16.49 18.80
N VAL A 276 -3.48 15.46 17.97
CA VAL A 276 -2.89 14.14 18.19
C VAL A 276 -1.36 14.23 18.29
N LEU A 277 -0.69 14.86 17.34
CA LEU A 277 0.78 14.99 17.38
C LEU A 277 1.26 15.70 18.63
N LYS A 278 0.59 16.78 19.07
CA LYS A 278 0.92 17.51 20.31
C LYS A 278 0.71 16.63 21.54
N LYS A 279 -0.44 15.94 21.61
CA LYS A 279 -0.80 15.05 22.73
C LYS A 279 0.29 14.00 23.00
N TYR A 280 0.87 13.43 21.96
CA TYR A 280 1.90 12.41 22.05
C TYR A 280 3.34 12.95 21.95
N GLY A 281 3.54 14.27 22.05
CA GLY A 281 4.86 14.89 22.11
C GLY A 281 5.69 14.79 20.84
N ILE A 282 5.06 14.59 19.68
CA ILE A 282 5.77 14.52 18.41
C ILE A 282 6.40 15.88 18.09
N LYS A 283 7.71 15.86 17.84
CA LYS A 283 8.48 17.08 17.52
C LYS A 283 8.09 17.66 16.15
N LYS A 284 8.36 18.95 15.95
CA LYS A 284 8.18 19.66 14.65
C LYS A 284 6.72 19.84 14.19
N VAL A 285 5.74 19.79 15.08
CA VAL A 285 4.31 20.03 14.77
C VAL A 285 4.10 21.36 14.03
N GLN A 286 4.89 22.41 14.33
CA GLN A 286 4.81 23.69 13.62
C GLN A 286 5.18 23.55 12.13
N ILE A 287 6.10 22.66 11.78
CA ILE A 287 6.46 22.39 10.38
C ILE A 287 5.25 21.76 9.66
N ALA A 288 4.54 20.81 10.29
CA ALA A 288 3.29 20.26 9.76
C ALA A 288 2.29 21.37 9.46
N ARG A 289 2.09 22.29 10.42
CA ARG A 289 1.17 23.43 10.28
C ARG A 289 1.53 24.32 9.08
N TYR A 290 2.79 24.74 8.99
CA TYR A 290 3.22 25.64 7.89
C TYR A 290 3.19 24.96 6.53
N THR A 291 3.57 23.68 6.45
CA THR A 291 3.51 22.93 5.18
C THR A 291 2.08 22.72 4.70
N PHE A 292 1.16 22.44 5.60
CA PHE A 292 -0.27 22.30 5.26
C PHE A 292 -0.87 23.62 4.81
N LEU A 293 -0.68 24.70 5.59
CA LEU A 293 -1.17 26.02 5.25
C LEU A 293 -0.60 26.52 3.92
N GLY A 294 0.71 26.28 3.69
CA GLY A 294 1.35 26.58 2.41
C GLY A 294 0.73 25.82 1.25
N LYS A 295 0.48 24.52 1.40
CA LYS A 295 -0.21 23.71 0.38
C LYS A 295 -1.64 24.21 0.13
N LEU A 296 -2.38 24.53 1.19
CA LEU A 296 -3.76 25.02 1.09
C LEU A 296 -3.81 26.38 0.36
N ALA A 297 -2.96 27.32 0.78
CA ALA A 297 -2.86 28.64 0.13
C ALA A 297 -2.48 28.51 -1.35
N PHE A 298 -1.50 27.67 -1.65
CA PHE A 298 -1.06 27.43 -3.02
C PHE A 298 -2.15 26.76 -3.87
N ARG A 299 -2.88 25.78 -3.33
CA ARG A 299 -4.04 25.18 -4.00
C ARG A 299 -5.18 26.17 -4.24
N LYS A 300 -5.43 27.08 -3.28
CA LYS A 300 -6.46 28.12 -3.38
C LYS A 300 -6.14 29.12 -4.49
N VAL A 301 -4.86 29.50 -4.64
CA VAL A 301 -4.41 30.46 -5.66
C VAL A 301 -4.33 29.82 -7.05
N PHE A 302 -3.78 28.61 -7.15
CA PHE A 302 -3.43 27.99 -8.43
C PHE A 302 -4.34 26.83 -8.84
N GLY A 303 -5.25 26.36 -7.97
CA GLY A 303 -6.09 25.19 -8.18
C GLY A 303 -5.33 23.86 -8.06
N LYS A 304 -6.04 22.79 -7.72
CA LYS A 304 -5.44 21.43 -7.52
C LYS A 304 -4.74 20.93 -8.79
N ARG A 305 -5.32 21.16 -9.96
CA ARG A 305 -4.83 20.67 -11.25
C ARG A 305 -3.52 21.33 -11.65
N LEU A 306 -3.45 22.66 -11.57
CA LEU A 306 -2.23 23.41 -11.92
C LEU A 306 -1.05 23.06 -10.99
N VAL A 307 -1.32 22.78 -9.71
CA VAL A 307 -0.27 22.35 -8.77
C VAL A 307 0.34 21.02 -9.18
N ALA A 308 -0.49 20.06 -9.60
CA ALA A 308 -0.01 18.76 -10.10
C ALA A 308 0.83 18.94 -11.38
N ASP A 309 0.35 19.76 -12.32
CA ASP A 309 1.03 20.06 -13.57
C ASP A 309 2.38 20.75 -13.33
N LEU A 310 2.44 21.76 -12.45
CA LEU A 310 3.69 22.44 -12.10
C LEU A 310 4.70 21.49 -11.43
N ARG A 311 4.25 20.57 -10.60
CA ARG A 311 5.12 19.57 -10.00
C ARG A 311 5.73 18.65 -11.06
N MET A 312 4.92 18.19 -12.01
CA MET A 312 5.39 17.36 -13.13
C MET A 312 6.36 18.15 -14.02
N GLN A 313 6.03 19.39 -14.35
CA GLN A 313 6.91 20.30 -15.09
C GLN A 313 8.26 20.48 -14.40
N ALA A 314 8.29 20.68 -13.10
CA ALA A 314 9.52 20.80 -12.32
C ALA A 314 10.39 19.52 -12.40
N ILE A 315 9.77 18.34 -12.29
CA ILE A 315 10.48 17.05 -12.42
C ILE A 315 11.09 16.93 -13.83
N TYR A 316 10.33 17.18 -14.88
CA TYR A 316 10.82 17.13 -16.25
C TYR A 316 11.92 18.15 -16.51
N THR A 317 11.81 19.35 -15.95
CA THR A 317 12.86 20.39 -16.04
C THR A 317 14.16 19.94 -15.39
N ILE A 318 14.09 19.32 -14.20
CA ILE A 318 15.28 18.78 -13.52
C ILE A 318 15.91 17.68 -14.35
N ILE A 319 15.14 16.76 -14.91
CA ILE A 319 15.61 15.69 -15.78
C ILE A 319 16.25 16.27 -17.06
N PHE A 320 15.60 17.26 -17.67
CA PHE A 320 16.13 17.96 -18.82
C PHE A 320 17.47 18.62 -18.52
N MET A 321 17.58 19.38 -17.42
CA MET A 321 18.81 20.05 -17.01
C MET A 321 19.92 19.05 -16.65
N LEU A 322 19.59 17.91 -16.03
CA LEU A 322 20.55 16.83 -15.78
C LEU A 322 21.14 16.31 -17.09
N ASN A 323 20.31 15.98 -18.07
CA ASN A 323 20.76 15.47 -19.36
C ASN A 323 21.52 16.53 -20.17
N LEU A 324 21.02 17.76 -20.17
CA LEU A 324 21.68 18.88 -20.82
C LEU A 324 23.08 19.12 -20.23
N GLY A 325 23.17 19.28 -18.91
CA GLY A 325 24.45 19.49 -18.22
C GLY A 325 25.43 18.35 -18.48
N TYR A 326 24.99 17.10 -18.32
CA TYR A 326 25.87 15.95 -18.56
C TYR A 326 26.39 15.89 -20.00
N ASN A 327 25.55 16.12 -20.99
CA ASN A 327 25.95 16.00 -22.39
C ASN A 327 26.78 17.18 -22.88
N TRP A 328 26.68 18.37 -22.28
CA TRP A 328 27.36 19.60 -22.71
C TRP A 328 28.67 19.89 -21.95
N LEU A 329 28.87 19.36 -20.74
CA LEU A 329 30.08 19.59 -19.98
C LEU A 329 31.30 19.00 -20.75
N PRO A 330 32.43 19.73 -20.89
CA PRO A 330 33.53 19.31 -21.80
C PRO A 330 34.40 18.20 -21.23
N PHE A 331 34.58 18.12 -19.91
CA PHE A 331 35.54 17.19 -19.30
C PHE A 331 34.83 16.09 -18.52
N PHE A 332 35.25 14.82 -18.71
CA PHE A 332 34.65 13.68 -18.06
C PHE A 332 34.69 13.75 -16.53
N SER A 333 35.79 14.23 -15.95
CA SER A 333 35.92 14.42 -14.50
C SER A 333 34.91 15.41 -13.94
N VAL A 334 34.56 16.44 -14.68
CA VAL A 334 33.51 17.41 -14.33
C VAL A 334 32.13 16.78 -14.47
N LYS A 335 31.88 16.05 -15.57
CA LYS A 335 30.65 15.28 -15.79
C LYS A 335 30.42 14.29 -14.68
N LYS A 336 31.42 13.53 -14.26
CA LYS A 336 31.35 12.54 -13.19
C LYS A 336 30.91 13.18 -11.88
N LYS A 337 31.50 14.30 -11.45
CA LYS A 337 31.09 15.04 -10.25
C LYS A 337 29.68 15.58 -10.38
N PHE A 338 29.27 16.06 -11.54
CA PHE A 338 27.96 16.60 -11.79
C PHE A 338 26.86 15.54 -11.61
N ILE A 339 27.03 14.34 -12.18
CA ILE A 339 26.03 13.27 -12.04
C ILE A 339 26.09 12.57 -10.69
N ASP A 340 27.24 12.58 -10.01
CA ASP A 340 27.36 12.09 -8.64
C ASP A 340 26.47 12.91 -7.68
N LEU A 341 26.40 14.24 -7.88
CA LEU A 341 25.43 15.10 -7.17
C LEU A 341 23.96 14.72 -7.43
N ALA A 342 23.67 14.12 -8.58
CA ALA A 342 22.36 13.59 -8.91
C ALA A 342 22.15 12.16 -8.39
N GLY A 343 23.13 11.56 -7.70
CA GLY A 343 23.08 10.21 -7.12
C GLY A 343 23.36 9.09 -8.13
N ILE A 344 24.01 9.39 -9.27
CA ILE A 344 24.47 8.40 -10.25
C ILE A 344 25.95 8.15 -10.00
N LYS A 345 26.32 6.91 -9.61
CA LYS A 345 27.66 6.55 -9.22
C LYS A 345 28.41 5.86 -10.36
N ILE A 346 29.66 6.26 -10.58
CA ILE A 346 30.53 5.66 -11.60
C ILE A 346 31.84 5.24 -10.92
N GLY A 347 32.24 3.97 -11.09
CA GLY A 347 33.42 3.37 -10.53
C GLY A 347 34.72 3.93 -11.10
N LYS A 348 35.84 3.35 -10.66
CA LYS A 348 37.20 3.72 -11.14
C LYS A 348 37.42 3.22 -12.57
N CYS A 349 38.10 4.00 -13.38
CA CYS A 349 38.40 3.65 -14.77
C CYS A 349 37.16 3.30 -15.60
N SER A 350 35.99 3.78 -15.20
CA SER A 350 34.73 3.57 -15.92
C SER A 350 34.26 4.85 -16.58
N TYR A 351 33.64 4.72 -17.74
CA TYR A 351 33.25 5.85 -18.58
C TYR A 351 31.78 5.73 -19.04
N VAL A 352 31.09 6.85 -19.04
CA VAL A 352 29.80 7.00 -19.69
C VAL A 352 29.96 8.04 -20.80
N HIS A 353 29.91 7.57 -22.02
CA HIS A 353 30.12 8.43 -23.19
C HIS A 353 28.87 9.20 -23.57
N THR A 354 29.05 10.39 -24.13
CA THR A 354 27.94 11.23 -24.58
C THR A 354 27.64 11.05 -26.07
N PRO A 355 26.38 11.18 -26.50
CA PRO A 355 25.19 11.44 -25.65
C PRO A 355 24.69 10.17 -24.95
N VAL A 356 24.34 10.28 -23.68
CA VAL A 356 23.57 9.28 -22.92
C VAL A 356 22.39 9.98 -22.30
N ARG A 357 21.27 9.27 -22.16
CA ARG A 357 20.03 9.83 -21.62
C ARG A 357 19.61 9.10 -20.34
N PHE A 358 19.45 9.85 -19.25
CA PHE A 358 18.88 9.38 -18.00
C PHE A 358 17.42 9.82 -17.90
N PHE A 359 16.55 8.95 -17.40
CA PHE A 359 15.13 9.28 -17.21
C PHE A 359 14.84 9.89 -15.84
N SER A 360 15.69 9.67 -14.84
CA SER A 360 15.50 10.19 -13.48
C SER A 360 16.83 10.59 -12.87
N LYS A 361 16.81 11.14 -11.66
CA LYS A 361 18.01 11.32 -10.83
C LYS A 361 18.26 10.07 -9.98
N GLY A 362 19.52 9.78 -9.70
CA GLY A 362 19.94 8.67 -8.84
C GLY A 362 19.75 7.27 -9.44
N ARG A 363 19.88 6.27 -8.60
CA ARG A 363 19.60 4.85 -8.86
C ARG A 363 20.39 4.19 -9.99
N VAL A 364 21.56 4.72 -10.34
CA VAL A 364 22.51 4.06 -11.26
C VAL A 364 23.83 3.90 -10.55
N ASP A 365 24.29 2.65 -10.41
CA ASP A 365 25.58 2.30 -9.87
C ASP A 365 26.35 1.53 -10.93
N ILE A 366 27.52 2.06 -11.35
CA ILE A 366 28.42 1.46 -12.34
C ILE A 366 29.71 1.07 -11.62
N GLY A 367 30.09 -0.19 -11.73
CA GLY A 367 31.31 -0.74 -11.17
C GLY A 367 32.58 -0.21 -11.86
N ASP A 368 33.74 -0.78 -11.53
CA ASP A 368 35.04 -0.39 -12.05
C ASP A 368 35.29 -0.95 -13.46
N HIS A 369 36.09 -0.26 -14.24
CA HIS A 369 36.52 -0.67 -15.61
C HIS A 369 35.36 -0.90 -16.59
N SER A 370 34.21 -0.25 -16.39
CA SER A 370 33.00 -0.44 -17.18
C SER A 370 32.72 0.76 -18.10
N THR A 371 32.15 0.49 -19.26
CA THR A 371 31.89 1.51 -20.28
C THR A 371 30.43 1.46 -20.76
N VAL A 372 29.78 2.63 -20.75
CA VAL A 372 28.50 2.85 -21.40
C VAL A 372 28.68 3.75 -22.60
N ASN A 373 28.43 3.23 -23.79
CA ASN A 373 28.70 3.92 -25.06
C ASN A 373 27.58 4.91 -25.44
N PRO A 374 27.86 5.80 -26.43
CA PRO A 374 26.93 6.84 -26.85
C PRO A 374 25.58 6.29 -27.32
N GLY A 375 24.53 7.09 -27.18
CA GLY A 375 23.18 6.76 -27.62
C GLY A 375 22.40 5.91 -26.62
N CYS A 376 23.02 5.42 -25.55
CA CYS A 376 22.34 4.61 -24.56
C CYS A 376 21.26 5.40 -23.82
N TYR A 377 20.16 4.70 -23.53
CA TYR A 377 19.05 5.21 -22.72
C TYR A 377 18.93 4.40 -21.44
N LEU A 378 19.05 5.07 -20.29
CA LEU A 378 18.98 4.46 -18.97
C LEU A 378 17.71 4.96 -18.26
N ASP A 379 16.66 4.15 -18.30
CA ASP A 379 15.45 4.41 -17.52
C ASP A 379 15.69 4.02 -16.06
N ASN A 380 16.26 4.92 -15.33
CA ASN A 380 16.65 4.74 -13.93
C ASN A 380 15.56 5.15 -12.93
N ARG A 381 14.30 4.95 -13.26
CA ARG A 381 13.18 5.03 -12.32
C ARG A 381 13.30 3.96 -11.24
N GLY A 382 13.59 2.73 -11.62
CA GLY A 382 14.12 1.68 -10.75
C GLY A 382 15.64 1.67 -10.70
N PRO A 383 16.27 0.89 -9.80
CA PRO A 383 17.72 0.80 -9.71
C PRO A 383 18.34 0.08 -10.92
N ILE A 384 19.43 0.62 -11.44
CA ILE A 384 20.30 -0.03 -12.43
C ILE A 384 21.65 -0.28 -11.77
N ARG A 385 22.06 -1.54 -11.67
CA ARG A 385 23.37 -1.94 -11.17
C ARG A 385 24.18 -2.57 -12.29
N ILE A 386 25.32 -2.01 -12.58
CA ILE A 386 26.25 -2.48 -13.59
C ILE A 386 27.55 -2.89 -12.88
N GLY A 387 27.97 -4.13 -13.07
CA GLY A 387 29.16 -4.72 -12.45
C GLY A 387 30.47 -4.13 -12.98
N ASN A 388 31.55 -4.82 -12.68
CA ASN A 388 32.91 -4.45 -13.12
C ASN A 388 33.24 -5.04 -14.50
N ASN A 389 34.09 -4.35 -15.26
CA ASN A 389 34.55 -4.80 -16.58
C ASN A 389 33.39 -5.05 -17.57
N VAL A 390 32.32 -4.23 -17.51
CA VAL A 390 31.15 -4.33 -18.37
C VAL A 390 31.26 -3.40 -19.56
N SER A 391 30.94 -3.91 -20.76
CA SER A 391 30.85 -3.12 -21.97
C SER A 391 29.40 -3.05 -22.47
N ILE A 392 28.82 -1.85 -22.46
CA ILE A 392 27.50 -1.59 -23.04
C ILE A 392 27.68 -0.79 -24.32
N ALA A 393 27.36 -1.42 -25.45
CA ALA A 393 27.53 -0.80 -26.77
C ALA A 393 26.46 0.25 -27.07
N ARG A 394 26.64 0.94 -28.19
CA ARG A 394 25.82 2.09 -28.61
C ARG A 394 24.34 1.76 -28.72
N ASP A 395 23.51 2.76 -28.40
CA ASP A 395 22.06 2.73 -28.61
C ASP A 395 21.32 1.62 -27.82
N THR A 396 21.97 1.03 -26.82
CA THR A 396 21.38 0.09 -25.88
C THR A 396 20.39 0.83 -24.99
N LYS A 397 19.22 0.21 -24.74
CA LYS A 397 18.18 0.75 -23.87
C LYS A 397 17.93 -0.16 -22.69
N ILE A 398 18.00 0.39 -21.49
CA ILE A 398 17.71 -0.32 -20.24
C ILE A 398 16.48 0.31 -19.62
N TYR A 399 15.41 -0.47 -19.49
CA TYR A 399 14.17 -0.07 -18.83
C TYR A 399 14.06 -0.71 -17.45
N THR A 400 13.66 0.07 -16.47
CA THR A 400 13.40 -0.41 -15.12
C THR A 400 11.97 -0.17 -14.68
N ALA A 401 11.14 0.41 -15.54
CA ALA A 401 9.74 0.63 -15.26
C ALA A 401 8.87 0.27 -16.46
N GLY A 402 7.72 -0.27 -16.18
CA GLY A 402 6.68 -0.65 -17.13
C GLY A 402 5.31 -0.50 -16.50
N HIS A 403 4.34 -1.10 -17.12
CA HIS A 403 2.98 -1.21 -16.59
C HIS A 403 2.62 -2.69 -16.48
N ASP A 404 1.91 -3.03 -15.40
CA ASP A 404 1.32 -4.34 -15.23
C ASP A 404 0.07 -4.42 -16.12
N ILE A 405 0.10 -5.29 -17.11
CA ILE A 405 -1.00 -5.42 -18.10
C ILE A 405 -2.15 -6.28 -17.56
N ASP A 406 -1.90 -7.05 -16.50
CA ASP A 406 -2.90 -7.90 -15.87
C ASP A 406 -3.71 -7.11 -14.81
N GLU A 407 -3.26 -5.92 -14.46
CA GLU A 407 -3.94 -5.01 -13.53
C GLU A 407 -4.90 -4.07 -14.28
N PRO A 408 -6.18 -3.96 -13.86
CA PRO A 408 -7.18 -3.13 -14.54
C PRO A 408 -6.78 -1.66 -14.71
N CYS A 409 -5.94 -1.14 -13.81
CA CYS A 409 -5.44 0.24 -13.84
C CYS A 409 -4.07 0.38 -14.50
N PHE A 410 -3.56 -0.64 -15.19
CA PHE A 410 -2.21 -0.64 -15.78
C PHE A 410 -1.16 -0.11 -14.80
N ARG A 411 -1.12 -0.69 -13.60
CA ARG A 411 -0.24 -0.25 -12.53
C ARG A 411 1.19 -0.11 -13.02
N ARG A 412 1.80 1.04 -12.73
CA ARG A 412 3.22 1.23 -12.97
C ARG A 412 4.04 0.30 -12.05
N THR A 413 4.88 -0.51 -12.66
CA THR A 413 5.83 -1.36 -11.96
C THR A 413 7.24 -0.80 -12.12
N GLU A 414 8.04 -0.88 -11.05
CA GLU A 414 9.47 -0.55 -11.08
C GLU A 414 10.23 -1.79 -10.62
N ARG A 415 10.99 -2.39 -11.54
CA ARG A 415 11.85 -3.54 -11.25
C ARG A 415 13.25 -3.22 -11.68
N GLY A 416 14.21 -3.29 -10.75
CA GLY A 416 15.62 -2.99 -11.03
C GLY A 416 16.22 -3.94 -12.08
N VAL A 417 17.26 -3.46 -12.76
CA VAL A 417 18.09 -4.27 -13.67
C VAL A 417 19.45 -4.46 -13.05
N VAL A 418 19.94 -5.70 -13.07
CA VAL A 418 21.27 -6.06 -12.57
C VAL A 418 22.10 -6.65 -13.72
N ILE A 419 23.27 -6.09 -13.96
CA ILE A 419 24.24 -6.56 -14.95
C ILE A 419 25.49 -6.99 -14.18
N GLY A 420 25.82 -8.27 -14.25
CA GLY A 420 26.97 -8.86 -13.59
C GLY A 420 28.30 -8.37 -14.12
N ASP A 421 29.41 -8.84 -13.52
CA ASP A 421 30.74 -8.54 -13.97
C ASP A 421 31.08 -9.20 -15.35
N ASP A 422 32.02 -8.64 -16.10
CA ASP A 422 32.54 -9.19 -17.34
C ASP A 422 31.50 -9.35 -18.47
N VAL A 423 30.34 -8.63 -18.39
CA VAL A 423 29.26 -8.72 -19.37
C VAL A 423 29.53 -7.83 -20.59
N CYS A 424 29.19 -8.35 -21.76
CA CYS A 424 29.19 -7.60 -23.00
C CYS A 424 27.79 -7.48 -23.60
N ILE A 425 27.28 -6.25 -23.71
CA ILE A 425 26.00 -5.96 -24.34
C ILE A 425 26.27 -5.23 -25.67
N PHE A 426 25.86 -5.85 -26.77
CA PHE A 426 26.04 -5.27 -28.09
C PHE A 426 24.95 -4.23 -28.42
N SER A 427 25.20 -3.51 -29.53
CA SER A 427 24.42 -2.34 -29.93
C SER A 427 22.93 -2.65 -30.13
N HIS A 428 22.06 -1.66 -29.82
CA HIS A 428 20.63 -1.73 -30.00
C HIS A 428 19.91 -2.81 -29.16
N ALA A 429 20.56 -3.38 -28.16
CA ALA A 429 19.92 -4.31 -27.26
C ALA A 429 18.89 -3.56 -26.39
N LEU A 430 17.82 -4.26 -26.05
CA LEU A 430 16.73 -3.77 -25.20
C LEU A 430 16.64 -4.66 -23.95
N ILE A 431 16.93 -4.10 -22.77
CA ILE A 431 16.85 -4.83 -21.49
C ILE A 431 15.59 -4.39 -20.76
N LEU A 432 14.72 -5.36 -20.44
CA LEU A 432 13.42 -5.10 -19.82
C LEU A 432 13.50 -5.07 -18.29
N PRO A 433 12.47 -4.49 -17.61
CA PRO A 433 12.43 -4.35 -16.15
C PRO A 433 12.55 -5.69 -15.42
N GLY A 434 13.37 -5.74 -14.39
CA GLY A 434 13.55 -6.92 -13.53
C GLY A 434 14.59 -7.92 -13.99
N VAL A 435 15.20 -7.72 -15.15
CA VAL A 435 16.19 -8.65 -15.71
C VAL A 435 17.51 -8.61 -14.95
N THR A 436 18.05 -9.80 -14.66
CA THR A 436 19.41 -10.01 -14.21
C THR A 436 20.24 -10.65 -15.33
N ILE A 437 21.35 -10.02 -15.71
CA ILE A 437 22.31 -10.57 -16.68
C ILE A 437 23.50 -11.11 -15.89
N GLY A 438 23.70 -12.42 -15.96
CA GLY A 438 24.72 -13.15 -15.23
C GLY A 438 26.15 -12.76 -15.66
N LYS A 439 27.11 -13.01 -14.78
CA LYS A 439 28.55 -12.73 -15.02
C LYS A 439 29.04 -13.35 -16.32
N GLY A 440 29.80 -12.60 -17.11
CA GLY A 440 30.43 -13.07 -18.34
C GLY A 440 29.46 -13.38 -19.49
N ALA A 441 28.18 -13.04 -19.35
CA ALA A 441 27.19 -13.25 -20.41
C ALA A 441 27.36 -12.26 -21.58
N VAL A 442 26.89 -12.67 -22.76
CA VAL A 442 26.96 -11.86 -23.98
C VAL A 442 25.54 -11.65 -24.54
N VAL A 443 25.15 -10.40 -24.64
CA VAL A 443 23.87 -10.01 -25.26
C VAL A 443 24.13 -9.55 -26.69
N TYR A 444 23.59 -10.26 -27.67
CA TYR A 444 23.80 -9.97 -29.10
C TYR A 444 23.09 -8.70 -29.56
N PRO A 445 23.51 -8.12 -30.70
CA PRO A 445 22.95 -6.87 -31.22
C PRO A 445 21.43 -7.01 -31.49
N GLY A 446 20.68 -5.99 -31.11
CA GLY A 446 19.23 -5.95 -31.36
C GLY A 446 18.39 -6.92 -30.51
N SER A 447 18.99 -7.64 -29.60
CA SER A 447 18.25 -8.57 -28.70
C SER A 447 17.30 -7.84 -27.78
N VAL A 448 16.11 -8.43 -27.53
CA VAL A 448 15.18 -8.00 -26.50
C VAL A 448 15.25 -9.00 -25.34
N VAL A 449 15.86 -8.58 -24.23
CA VAL A 449 16.07 -9.42 -23.05
C VAL A 449 14.89 -9.24 -22.11
N THR A 450 14.05 -10.27 -22.04
CA THR A 450 12.81 -10.28 -21.28
C THR A 450 12.86 -11.13 -20.02
N LYS A 451 13.92 -11.96 -19.87
CA LYS A 451 14.15 -12.89 -18.76
C LYS A 451 15.62 -12.82 -18.36
N ASP A 452 15.91 -13.36 -17.19
CA ASP A 452 17.28 -13.47 -16.73
C ASP A 452 18.16 -14.24 -17.72
N VAL A 453 19.42 -13.84 -17.80
CA VAL A 453 20.45 -14.42 -18.66
C VAL A 453 21.46 -15.12 -17.76
N GLU A 454 21.67 -16.40 -17.99
CA GLU A 454 22.59 -17.21 -17.20
C GLU A 454 24.04 -16.73 -17.33
N PRO A 455 24.90 -16.93 -16.30
CA PRO A 455 26.31 -16.61 -16.41
C PRO A 455 26.98 -17.35 -17.56
N TYR A 456 27.87 -16.66 -18.25
CA TYR A 456 28.68 -17.20 -19.36
C TYR A 456 27.89 -17.75 -20.55
N SER A 457 26.67 -17.25 -20.78
CA SER A 457 25.80 -17.61 -21.91
C SER A 457 25.84 -16.57 -23.04
#